data_86fe8a9fbb3befa7d8e9e2d744051abb
#
_entry.id   86fe8a9fbb3befa7d8e9e2d744051abb
#
_cell.length_a   1.000
_cell.length_b   1.000
_cell.length_c   1.000
_cell.angle_alpha   90.00
_cell.angle_beta   90.00
_cell.angle_gamma   90.00
#
_symmetry.space_group_name_H-M   'P 1'
#
loop_
_entity.id
_entity.type
_entity.pdbx_description
1 polymer ?
#
loop_
_entity_poly.entity_id
_entity_poly.type
_entity_poly.pdbx_seq_one_letter_code
_entity_poly.pdbx_strand_id
1 'polypeptide(L)'
;KNGPDDKIIREHLKAYQERGIVFVRDGGDALGVSARAKELAPEYGIDYRTPIFAIHKEGHYGSIVGKGFATMVEFHKRVLEAKQAGADFIKIMTTGILDFNEHGAITGTSLDGSEVKEMVHIAHEEGMAVMSHTNGDYGVQAAVAAGVDSLEHGNYMNEESLVMLAESDTVWVPTLVTVRNLLGDGRYDDETLKPIIESAEENIRKAFRLGIKTAPGSDAGAY
;
A
#
# COMPACT_ATOMS: atom_id res chain seq x y z
N LYS A 1 -21.01 -2.96 -4.22
CA LYS A 1 -20.49 -4.31 -4.51
C LYS A 1 -20.74 -4.71 -5.98
N ASN A 2 -20.97 -3.74 -6.82
CA ASN A 2 -21.13 -3.91 -8.25
C ASN A 2 -19.79 -3.55 -8.88
N GLY A 3 -19.44 -4.13 -10.04
CA GLY A 3 -18.20 -3.83 -10.76
C GLY A 3 -18.04 -2.34 -11.14
N PRO A 4 -17.18 -2.01 -12.12
CA PRO A 4 -16.91 -0.62 -12.48
C PRO A 4 -18.17 0.17 -12.85
N ASP A 5 -18.25 1.40 -12.33
CA ASP A 5 -19.24 2.41 -12.72
C ASP A 5 -18.49 3.59 -13.35
N ASP A 6 -18.59 3.71 -14.67
CA ASP A 6 -17.88 4.74 -15.44
C ASP A 6 -18.23 6.16 -14.97
N LYS A 7 -19.45 6.40 -14.52
CA LYS A 7 -19.87 7.73 -14.03
C LYS A 7 -19.09 8.10 -12.76
N ILE A 8 -19.05 7.19 -11.78
CA ILE A 8 -18.35 7.40 -10.51
C ILE A 8 -16.85 7.53 -10.76
N ILE A 9 -16.27 6.67 -11.60
CA ILE A 9 -14.84 6.72 -11.95
C ILE A 9 -14.51 8.06 -12.57
N ARG A 10 -15.30 8.55 -13.53
CA ARG A 10 -15.11 9.85 -14.18
C ARG A 10 -15.23 11.02 -13.21
N GLU A 11 -16.15 10.96 -12.25
CA GLU A 11 -16.30 11.97 -11.20
C GLU A 11 -15.02 12.05 -10.34
N HIS A 12 -14.44 10.90 -9.96
CA HIS A 12 -13.19 10.85 -9.19
C HIS A 12 -11.97 11.33 -10.01
N LEU A 13 -11.84 10.89 -11.27
CA LEU A 13 -10.75 11.32 -12.13
C LEU A 13 -10.81 12.83 -12.38
N LYS A 14 -11.99 13.38 -12.61
CA LYS A 14 -12.21 14.83 -12.72
C LYS A 14 -11.79 15.56 -11.44
N ALA A 15 -12.15 15.03 -10.26
CA ALA A 15 -11.75 15.60 -8.98
C ALA A 15 -10.23 15.63 -8.79
N TYR A 16 -9.50 14.63 -9.27
CA TYR A 16 -8.03 14.63 -9.29
C TYR A 16 -7.50 15.69 -10.26
N GLN A 17 -8.02 15.74 -11.49
CA GLN A 17 -7.62 16.73 -12.49
C GLN A 17 -7.80 18.18 -11.98
N GLU A 18 -8.96 18.48 -11.38
CA GLU A 18 -9.27 19.81 -10.85
C GLU A 18 -8.33 20.23 -9.69
N ARG A 19 -7.67 19.26 -9.04
CA ARG A 19 -6.67 19.49 -7.99
C ARG A 19 -5.23 19.44 -8.50
N GLY A 20 -5.03 19.34 -9.82
CA GLY A 20 -3.72 19.29 -10.44
C GLY A 20 -2.98 17.96 -10.24
N ILE A 21 -3.69 16.89 -9.88
CA ILE A 21 -3.11 15.55 -9.75
C ILE A 21 -3.07 14.92 -11.13
N VAL A 22 -1.87 14.74 -11.67
CA VAL A 22 -1.61 14.22 -13.02
C VAL A 22 -0.98 12.82 -13.03
N PHE A 23 -0.65 12.30 -11.86
CA PHE A 23 -0.07 10.98 -11.68
C PHE A 23 -0.72 10.29 -10.47
N VAL A 24 -1.20 9.07 -10.65
CA VAL A 24 -1.83 8.26 -9.60
C VAL A 24 -1.25 6.86 -9.63
N ARG A 25 -0.87 6.34 -8.46
CA ARG A 25 -0.66 4.91 -8.22
C ARG A 25 -1.75 4.42 -7.28
N ASP A 26 -2.56 3.48 -7.71
CA ASP A 26 -3.59 2.89 -6.85
C ASP A 26 -3.12 1.57 -6.21
N GLY A 27 -3.89 1.03 -5.28
CA GLY A 27 -3.59 -0.22 -4.59
C GLY A 27 -4.22 -1.47 -5.22
N GLY A 28 -4.97 -1.32 -6.31
CA GLY A 28 -5.73 -2.39 -6.92
C GLY A 28 -7.06 -2.69 -6.23
N ASP A 29 -7.91 -3.45 -6.88
CA ASP A 29 -9.20 -3.91 -6.34
C ASP A 29 -9.59 -5.28 -6.90
N ALA A 30 -10.56 -5.94 -6.24
CA ALA A 30 -11.04 -7.25 -6.64
C ALA A 30 -12.18 -7.22 -7.69
N LEU A 31 -12.65 -6.04 -8.10
CA LEU A 31 -13.88 -5.85 -8.90
C LEU A 31 -13.61 -5.30 -10.30
N GLY A 32 -12.36 -4.95 -10.62
CA GLY A 32 -11.95 -4.40 -11.90
C GLY A 32 -12.12 -2.88 -12.05
N VAL A 33 -12.38 -2.17 -10.95
CA VAL A 33 -12.52 -0.71 -10.96
C VAL A 33 -11.20 -0.03 -11.32
N SER A 34 -10.09 -0.50 -10.76
CA SER A 34 -8.75 0.01 -11.04
C SER A 34 -8.35 -0.14 -12.50
N ALA A 35 -8.63 -1.29 -13.11
CA ALA A 35 -8.40 -1.51 -14.53
C ALA A 35 -9.20 -0.54 -15.39
N ARG A 36 -10.49 -0.35 -15.06
CA ARG A 36 -11.35 0.58 -15.78
C ARG A 36 -10.94 2.05 -15.59
N ALA A 37 -10.53 2.42 -14.37
CA ALA A 37 -10.01 3.75 -14.09
C ALA A 37 -8.74 4.06 -14.92
N LYS A 38 -7.82 3.10 -15.05
CA LYS A 38 -6.63 3.21 -15.91
C LYS A 38 -6.99 3.48 -17.37
N GLU A 39 -8.03 2.82 -17.91
CA GLU A 39 -8.50 3.05 -19.28
C GLU A 39 -9.06 4.47 -19.49
N LEU A 40 -9.77 5.01 -18.50
CA LEU A 40 -10.44 6.30 -18.58
C LEU A 40 -9.55 7.50 -18.21
N ALA A 41 -8.51 7.27 -17.38
CA ALA A 41 -7.65 8.32 -16.84
C ALA A 41 -6.97 9.22 -17.90
N PRO A 42 -6.54 8.73 -19.08
CA PRO A 42 -5.97 9.59 -20.12
C PRO A 42 -6.90 10.71 -20.61
N GLU A 43 -8.22 10.51 -20.54
CA GLU A 43 -9.20 11.55 -20.91
C GLU A 43 -9.13 12.79 -19.98
N TYR A 44 -8.53 12.60 -18.78
CA TYR A 44 -8.33 13.65 -17.76
C TYR A 44 -6.87 14.11 -17.64
N GLY A 45 -5.99 13.65 -18.54
CA GLY A 45 -4.56 13.95 -18.50
C GLY A 45 -3.83 13.30 -17.32
N ILE A 46 -4.34 12.19 -16.80
CA ILE A 46 -3.78 11.48 -15.65
C ILE A 46 -3.05 10.23 -16.12
N ASP A 47 -1.77 10.11 -15.76
CA ASP A 47 -1.02 8.84 -15.83
C ASP A 47 -1.42 7.98 -14.62
N TYR A 48 -2.23 6.96 -14.86
CA TYR A 48 -2.81 6.09 -13.84
C TYR A 48 -2.14 4.72 -13.86
N ARG A 49 -1.48 4.37 -12.77
CA ARG A 49 -0.76 3.11 -12.60
C ARG A 49 -1.47 2.24 -11.55
N THR A 50 -1.61 0.95 -11.85
CA THR A 50 -2.35 0.01 -11.00
C THR A 50 -1.72 -1.38 -11.01
N PRO A 51 -1.76 -2.11 -9.88
CA PRO A 51 -1.43 -3.53 -9.83
C PRO A 51 -2.61 -4.41 -10.32
N ILE A 52 -3.72 -3.81 -10.72
CA ILE A 52 -5.02 -4.44 -11.03
C ILE A 52 -5.69 -4.99 -9.78
N PHE A 53 -5.02 -5.87 -9.02
CA PHE A 53 -5.43 -6.40 -7.73
C PHE A 53 -4.22 -6.58 -6.81
N ALA A 54 -4.45 -6.53 -5.50
CA ALA A 54 -3.44 -6.90 -4.53
C ALA A 54 -3.31 -8.43 -4.41
N ILE A 55 -2.13 -8.91 -4.00
CA ILE A 55 -1.89 -10.33 -3.73
C ILE A 55 -1.67 -10.50 -2.24
N HIS A 56 -2.44 -11.38 -1.61
CA HIS A 56 -2.34 -11.64 -0.18
C HIS A 56 -2.22 -13.14 0.10
N LYS A 57 -1.53 -13.51 1.17
CA LYS A 57 -1.52 -14.90 1.64
C LYS A 57 -2.88 -15.27 2.23
N GLU A 58 -3.36 -16.48 1.95
CA GLU A 58 -4.60 -17.00 2.53
C GLU A 58 -4.53 -16.99 4.06
N GLY A 59 -5.62 -16.59 4.72
CA GLY A 59 -5.67 -16.42 6.17
C GLY A 59 -5.03 -15.12 6.69
N HIS A 60 -4.41 -14.29 5.83
CA HIS A 60 -3.85 -12.99 6.17
C HIS A 60 -4.70 -11.84 5.61
N TYR A 61 -4.32 -10.59 5.97
CA TYR A 61 -4.99 -9.39 5.49
C TYR A 61 -4.88 -9.22 3.97
N GLY A 62 -5.96 -8.72 3.33
CA GLY A 62 -5.97 -8.32 1.91
C GLY A 62 -7.09 -8.91 1.06
N SER A 63 -7.92 -9.82 1.60
CA SER A 63 -9.00 -10.47 0.84
C SER A 63 -10.06 -9.53 0.26
N ILE A 64 -10.21 -8.33 0.82
CA ILE A 64 -11.16 -7.31 0.36
C ILE A 64 -10.70 -6.58 -0.91
N VAL A 65 -9.40 -6.55 -1.18
CA VAL A 65 -8.80 -5.78 -2.29
C VAL A 65 -8.02 -6.65 -3.27
N GLY A 66 -7.92 -7.97 -3.03
CA GLY A 66 -7.00 -8.79 -3.79
C GLY A 66 -7.38 -10.23 -3.97
N LYS A 67 -6.41 -10.99 -4.46
CA LYS A 67 -6.50 -12.44 -4.72
C LYS A 67 -5.53 -13.18 -3.80
N GLY A 68 -6.00 -14.31 -3.25
CA GLY A 68 -5.24 -15.14 -2.34
C GLY A 68 -4.26 -16.07 -3.02
N PHE A 69 -3.23 -16.47 -2.26
CA PHE A 69 -2.32 -17.59 -2.56
C PHE A 69 -2.03 -18.38 -1.28
N ALA A 70 -1.78 -19.67 -1.42
CA ALA A 70 -1.35 -20.55 -0.32
C ALA A 70 0.12 -20.96 -0.46
N THR A 71 0.65 -21.03 -1.68
CA THR A 71 2.03 -21.47 -1.97
C THR A 71 2.74 -20.47 -2.90
N MET A 72 4.08 -20.45 -2.90
CA MET A 72 4.84 -19.58 -3.81
C MET A 72 4.58 -19.88 -5.30
N VAL A 73 4.23 -21.13 -5.63
CA VAL A 73 3.79 -21.47 -6.99
C VAL A 73 2.49 -20.77 -7.35
N GLU A 74 1.56 -20.66 -6.41
CA GLU A 74 0.31 -19.90 -6.62
C GLU A 74 0.57 -18.40 -6.61
N PHE A 75 1.47 -17.90 -5.76
CA PHE A 75 1.90 -16.51 -5.80
C PHE A 75 2.44 -16.13 -7.18
N HIS A 76 3.35 -16.94 -7.75
CA HIS A 76 3.87 -16.72 -9.09
C HIS A 76 2.75 -16.69 -10.15
N LYS A 77 1.77 -17.59 -10.05
CA LYS A 77 0.59 -17.55 -10.94
C LYS A 77 -0.18 -16.24 -10.82
N ARG A 78 -0.34 -15.70 -9.60
CA ARG A 78 -0.99 -14.39 -9.39
C ARG A 78 -0.19 -13.25 -10.00
N VAL A 79 1.14 -13.29 -9.90
CA VAL A 79 2.02 -12.29 -10.55
C VAL A 79 1.83 -12.33 -12.08
N LEU A 80 1.84 -13.51 -12.68
CA LEU A 80 1.61 -13.65 -14.12
C LEU A 80 0.20 -13.21 -14.53
N GLU A 81 -0.81 -13.51 -13.72
CA GLU A 81 -2.20 -13.07 -13.94
C GLU A 81 -2.31 -11.54 -13.92
N ALA A 82 -1.70 -10.87 -12.93
CA ALA A 82 -1.67 -9.42 -12.86
C ALA A 82 -0.96 -8.80 -14.08
N LYS A 83 0.20 -9.35 -14.44
CA LYS A 83 0.99 -8.91 -15.60
C LYS A 83 0.18 -9.04 -16.91
N GLN A 84 -0.49 -10.18 -17.13
CA GLN A 84 -1.36 -10.40 -18.28
C GLN A 84 -2.57 -9.47 -18.31
N ALA A 85 -3.09 -9.07 -17.14
CA ALA A 85 -4.17 -8.12 -17.01
C ALA A 85 -3.72 -6.65 -17.21
N GLY A 86 -2.42 -6.40 -17.45
CA GLY A 86 -1.87 -5.07 -17.70
C GLY A 86 -1.48 -4.31 -16.43
N ALA A 87 -1.12 -5.01 -15.35
CA ALA A 87 -0.56 -4.40 -14.16
C ALA A 87 0.73 -3.63 -14.46
N ASP A 88 0.93 -2.50 -13.82
CA ASP A 88 2.15 -1.70 -13.90
C ASP A 88 3.20 -2.11 -12.86
N PHE A 89 2.75 -2.75 -11.77
CA PHE A 89 3.55 -3.26 -10.67
C PHE A 89 2.75 -4.31 -9.89
N ILE A 90 3.39 -5.01 -8.96
CA ILE A 90 2.73 -5.98 -8.07
C ILE A 90 2.47 -5.33 -6.72
N LYS A 91 1.26 -5.48 -6.16
CA LYS A 91 0.93 -5.09 -4.78
C LYS A 91 0.86 -6.33 -3.91
N ILE A 92 1.63 -6.35 -2.83
CA ILE A 92 1.62 -7.41 -1.82
C ILE A 92 1.16 -6.88 -0.47
N MET A 93 0.60 -7.77 0.35
CA MET A 93 0.14 -7.50 1.71
C MET A 93 1.02 -8.30 2.67
N THR A 94 1.94 -7.64 3.39
CA THR A 94 2.92 -8.32 4.24
C THR A 94 2.53 -8.35 5.71
N THR A 95 1.65 -7.43 6.13
CA THR A 95 1.15 -7.34 7.50
C THR A 95 -0.36 -7.10 7.51
N GLY A 96 -0.96 -7.07 8.70
CA GLY A 96 -2.29 -6.51 8.90
C GLY A 96 -2.31 -4.97 8.92
N ILE A 97 -3.45 -4.42 9.26
CA ILE A 97 -3.64 -2.98 9.45
C ILE A 97 -3.41 -2.60 10.92
N LEU A 98 -3.35 -1.30 11.19
CA LEU A 98 -3.37 -0.79 12.56
C LEU A 98 -4.63 -1.25 13.30
N ASP A 99 -4.51 -1.59 14.57
CA ASP A 99 -5.67 -1.63 15.46
C ASP A 99 -5.94 -0.22 15.97
N PHE A 100 -7.02 0.38 15.51
CA PHE A 100 -7.39 1.75 15.90
C PHE A 100 -8.00 1.84 17.31
N ASN A 101 -8.16 0.71 18.00
CA ASN A 101 -8.61 0.65 19.40
C ASN A 101 -7.44 0.47 20.37
N GLU A 102 -6.25 0.10 19.87
CA GLU A 102 -5.08 -0.14 20.69
C GLU A 102 -3.81 0.44 20.03
N HIS A 103 -3.24 1.47 20.68
CA HIS A 103 -1.99 2.06 20.20
C HIS A 103 -0.84 1.04 20.25
N GLY A 104 -0.08 0.94 19.15
CA GLY A 104 1.04 0.00 19.01
C GLY A 104 0.64 -1.37 18.46
N ALA A 105 -0.65 -1.69 18.39
CA ALA A 105 -1.13 -2.96 17.89
C ALA A 105 -1.37 -2.96 16.37
N ILE A 106 -1.14 -4.13 15.76
CA ILE A 106 -1.42 -4.43 14.34
C ILE A 106 -2.29 -5.67 14.30
N THR A 107 -3.34 -5.64 13.50
CA THR A 107 -4.25 -6.78 13.33
C THR A 107 -3.57 -7.93 12.59
N GLY A 108 -3.91 -9.16 12.95
CA GLY A 108 -3.41 -10.36 12.28
C GLY A 108 -1.90 -10.60 12.46
N THR A 109 -1.35 -11.46 11.63
CA THR A 109 0.05 -11.90 11.69
C THR A 109 0.83 -11.36 10.49
N SER A 110 2.04 -10.85 10.71
CA SER A 110 2.98 -10.50 9.66
C SER A 110 3.49 -11.76 8.94
N LEU A 111 3.80 -11.63 7.65
CA LEU A 111 4.48 -12.67 6.90
C LEU A 111 5.93 -12.83 7.41
N ASP A 112 6.46 -14.04 7.27
CA ASP A 112 7.87 -14.30 7.54
C ASP A 112 8.77 -13.56 6.54
N GLY A 113 9.90 -13.02 7.00
CA GLY A 113 10.81 -12.23 6.16
C GLY A 113 11.41 -13.03 5.00
N SER A 114 11.62 -14.34 5.14
CA SER A 114 12.08 -15.20 4.06
C SER A 114 11.02 -15.37 2.97
N GLU A 115 9.76 -15.44 3.39
CA GLU A 115 8.60 -15.52 2.48
C GLU A 115 8.42 -14.20 1.71
N VAL A 116 8.52 -13.06 2.39
CA VAL A 116 8.47 -11.73 1.73
C VAL A 116 9.62 -11.59 0.72
N LYS A 117 10.83 -12.03 1.07
CA LYS A 117 11.98 -12.02 0.17
C LYS A 117 11.75 -12.87 -1.09
N GLU A 118 11.16 -14.05 -0.95
CA GLU A 118 10.84 -14.93 -2.09
C GLU A 118 9.77 -14.29 -2.98
N MET A 119 8.73 -13.67 -2.39
CA MET A 119 7.69 -12.94 -3.13
C MET A 119 8.27 -11.80 -3.96
N VAL A 120 9.12 -10.98 -3.37
CA VAL A 120 9.79 -9.86 -4.06
C VAL A 120 10.68 -10.38 -5.19
N HIS A 121 11.48 -11.42 -4.92
CA HIS A 121 12.32 -12.06 -5.93
C HIS A 121 11.50 -12.54 -7.13
N ILE A 122 10.41 -13.28 -6.90
CA ILE A 122 9.52 -13.76 -7.98
C ILE A 122 8.96 -12.59 -8.81
N ALA A 123 8.52 -11.52 -8.18
CA ALA A 123 7.99 -10.36 -8.90
C ALA A 123 9.08 -9.66 -9.74
N HIS A 124 10.28 -9.49 -9.18
CA HIS A 124 11.42 -8.88 -9.88
C HIS A 124 11.91 -9.74 -11.06
N GLU A 125 11.95 -11.07 -10.94
CA GLU A 125 12.27 -11.97 -12.06
C GLU A 125 11.26 -11.85 -13.22
N GLU A 126 10.02 -11.49 -12.91
CA GLU A 126 9.00 -11.18 -13.91
C GLU A 126 9.10 -9.72 -14.44
N GLY A 127 10.07 -8.95 -13.99
CA GLY A 127 10.29 -7.56 -14.38
C GLY A 127 9.26 -6.59 -13.80
N MET A 128 8.65 -6.93 -12.66
CA MET A 128 7.60 -6.16 -12.00
C MET A 128 8.12 -5.57 -10.68
N ALA A 129 8.01 -4.25 -10.52
CA ALA A 129 8.26 -3.59 -9.24
C ALA A 129 7.22 -4.00 -8.18
N VAL A 130 7.57 -3.89 -6.89
CA VAL A 130 6.74 -4.34 -5.78
C VAL A 130 6.34 -3.17 -4.88
N MET A 131 5.02 -2.97 -4.73
CA MET A 131 4.39 -2.11 -3.73
C MET A 131 3.96 -2.96 -2.54
N SER A 132 4.36 -2.61 -1.31
CA SER A 132 4.07 -3.40 -0.11
C SER A 132 3.21 -2.65 0.90
N HIS A 133 2.02 -3.19 1.22
CA HIS A 133 1.31 -2.79 2.44
C HIS A 133 2.04 -3.36 3.65
N THR A 134 2.52 -2.51 4.54
CA THR A 134 3.41 -2.93 5.64
C THR A 134 3.27 -2.00 6.83
N ASN A 135 3.19 -2.56 8.04
CA ASN A 135 3.18 -1.85 9.31
C ASN A 135 4.06 -2.58 10.34
N GLY A 136 4.52 -1.85 11.36
CA GLY A 136 5.33 -2.37 12.46
C GLY A 136 6.78 -2.64 12.08
N ASP A 137 7.64 -2.63 13.10
CA ASP A 137 9.09 -2.77 12.93
C ASP A 137 9.48 -4.02 12.14
N TYR A 138 9.01 -5.19 12.59
CA TYR A 138 9.35 -6.44 11.94
C TYR A 138 8.92 -6.48 10.47
N GLY A 139 7.69 -6.05 10.18
CA GLY A 139 7.17 -6.01 8.80
C GLY A 139 7.98 -5.07 7.91
N VAL A 140 8.29 -3.87 8.41
CA VAL A 140 9.08 -2.87 7.68
C VAL A 140 10.49 -3.39 7.41
N GLN A 141 11.19 -3.91 8.42
CA GLN A 141 12.54 -4.46 8.25
C GLN A 141 12.55 -5.62 7.25
N ALA A 142 11.56 -6.53 7.35
CA ALA A 142 11.43 -7.65 6.41
C ALA A 142 11.20 -7.16 4.96
N ALA A 143 10.30 -6.19 4.76
CA ALA A 143 10.00 -5.65 3.45
C ALA A 143 11.20 -4.89 2.83
N VAL A 144 11.88 -4.05 3.62
CA VAL A 144 13.07 -3.31 3.17
C VAL A 144 14.22 -4.28 2.86
N ALA A 145 14.49 -5.25 3.73
CA ALA A 145 15.51 -6.27 3.49
C ALA A 145 15.21 -7.16 2.28
N ALA A 146 13.93 -7.36 1.95
CA ALA A 146 13.51 -8.08 0.75
C ALA A 146 13.68 -7.25 -0.53
N GLY A 147 13.84 -5.92 -0.43
CA GLY A 147 14.03 -5.02 -1.57
C GLY A 147 12.72 -4.60 -2.24
N VAL A 148 11.65 -4.35 -1.47
CA VAL A 148 10.42 -3.77 -2.06
C VAL A 148 10.71 -2.40 -2.65
N ASP A 149 10.08 -2.07 -3.79
CA ASP A 149 10.31 -0.78 -4.47
C ASP A 149 9.56 0.37 -3.79
N SER A 150 8.39 0.09 -3.20
CA SER A 150 7.73 1.04 -2.32
C SER A 150 7.07 0.38 -1.11
N LEU A 151 7.11 1.09 0.01
CA LEU A 151 6.54 0.71 1.27
C LEU A 151 5.41 1.67 1.63
N GLU A 152 4.20 1.16 1.71
CA GLU A 152 3.01 1.93 2.03
C GLU A 152 2.76 1.86 3.55
N HIS A 153 2.30 2.96 4.12
CA HIS A 153 2.01 3.19 5.53
C HIS A 153 3.26 3.22 6.41
N GLY A 154 3.83 2.09 6.77
CA GLY A 154 5.02 2.03 7.63
C GLY A 154 4.78 2.59 9.03
N ASN A 155 3.58 2.42 9.58
CA ASN A 155 3.29 2.88 10.93
C ASN A 155 4.10 2.07 11.96
N TYR A 156 4.41 2.70 13.09
CA TYR A 156 5.17 2.11 14.20
C TYR A 156 6.59 1.67 13.86
N MET A 157 7.25 2.31 12.90
CA MET A 157 8.68 2.11 12.66
C MET A 157 9.50 2.66 13.82
N ASN A 158 10.48 1.87 14.29
CA ASN A 158 11.52 2.33 15.20
C ASN A 158 12.69 3.00 14.44
N GLU A 159 13.72 3.40 15.17
CA GLU A 159 14.87 4.09 14.59
C GLU A 159 15.69 3.19 13.66
N GLU A 160 15.82 1.91 13.99
CA GLU A 160 16.52 0.92 13.15
C GLU A 160 15.82 0.77 11.79
N SER A 161 14.49 0.65 11.79
CA SER A 161 13.68 0.57 10.56
C SER A 161 13.86 1.83 9.68
N LEU A 162 13.92 3.01 10.29
CA LEU A 162 14.18 4.27 9.57
C LEU A 162 15.58 4.32 8.97
N VAL A 163 16.61 3.84 9.71
CA VAL A 163 17.97 3.75 9.19
C VAL A 163 18.04 2.78 8.02
N MET A 164 17.45 1.60 8.14
CA MET A 164 17.38 0.63 7.02
C MET A 164 16.72 1.23 5.78
N LEU A 165 15.62 1.97 5.94
CA LEU A 165 14.98 2.68 4.84
C LEU A 165 15.88 3.73 4.22
N ALA A 166 16.64 4.50 5.03
CA ALA A 166 17.57 5.52 4.54
C ALA A 166 18.71 4.92 3.71
N GLU A 167 19.14 3.70 4.03
CA GLU A 167 20.18 2.96 3.35
C GLU A 167 19.69 2.15 2.14
N SER A 168 18.38 2.16 1.88
CA SER A 168 17.72 1.41 0.80
C SER A 168 17.32 2.28 -0.38
N ASP A 169 16.89 1.62 -1.47
CA ASP A 169 16.25 2.28 -2.60
C ASP A 169 14.72 2.37 -2.48
N THR A 170 14.14 1.79 -1.42
CA THR A 170 12.72 1.77 -1.17
C THR A 170 12.14 3.19 -1.00
N VAL A 171 11.06 3.49 -1.71
CA VAL A 171 10.31 4.74 -1.53
C VAL A 171 9.24 4.53 -0.45
N TRP A 172 9.25 5.37 0.58
CA TRP A 172 8.22 5.31 1.63
C TRP A 172 7.03 6.24 1.32
N VAL A 173 5.81 5.70 1.43
CA VAL A 173 4.55 6.41 1.24
C VAL A 173 3.74 6.36 2.55
N PRO A 174 3.88 7.33 3.46
CA PRO A 174 3.38 7.23 4.85
C PRO A 174 1.86 7.26 5.00
N THR A 175 1.09 7.70 4.01
CA THR A 175 -0.39 7.74 4.03
C THR A 175 -1.01 8.29 5.33
N LEU A 176 -0.38 9.30 5.95
CA LEU A 176 -0.76 9.85 7.26
C LEU A 176 -2.24 10.23 7.35
N VAL A 177 -2.82 10.69 6.24
CA VAL A 177 -4.20 11.14 6.17
C VAL A 177 -5.21 10.02 6.47
N THR A 178 -4.83 8.76 6.27
CA THR A 178 -5.66 7.57 6.57
C THR A 178 -6.11 7.56 8.03
N VAL A 179 -5.17 7.75 8.97
CA VAL A 179 -5.47 7.80 10.41
C VAL A 179 -6.06 9.17 10.80
N ARG A 180 -5.52 10.26 10.22
CA ARG A 180 -5.94 11.61 10.57
C ARG A 180 -7.41 11.89 10.23
N ASN A 181 -7.95 11.30 9.17
CA ASN A 181 -9.35 11.44 8.80
C ASN A 181 -10.33 10.73 9.77
N LEU A 182 -9.82 9.88 10.66
CA LEU A 182 -10.63 9.21 11.68
C LEU A 182 -10.90 10.10 12.90
N LEU A 183 -10.09 11.16 13.12
CA LEU A 183 -10.29 12.08 14.23
C LEU A 183 -11.64 12.79 14.11
N GLY A 184 -12.43 12.70 15.18
CA GLY A 184 -13.71 13.37 15.28
C GLY A 184 -14.84 12.75 14.47
N ASP A 185 -14.62 11.61 13.79
CA ASP A 185 -15.68 10.93 13.04
C ASP A 185 -16.55 10.00 13.91
N GLY A 186 -16.13 9.76 15.16
CA GLY A 186 -16.88 8.99 16.16
C GLY A 186 -16.79 7.47 16.02
N ARG A 187 -16.02 6.94 15.08
CA ARG A 187 -15.81 5.49 14.92
C ARG A 187 -14.83 4.91 15.93
N TYR A 188 -13.82 5.71 16.31
CA TYR A 188 -12.75 5.33 17.23
C TYR A 188 -12.52 6.44 18.25
N ASP A 189 -11.86 6.10 19.36
CA ASP A 189 -11.52 7.07 20.40
C ASP A 189 -10.36 7.95 19.92
N ASP A 190 -10.58 9.27 19.89
CA ASP A 190 -9.57 10.25 19.53
C ASP A 190 -8.31 10.16 20.40
N GLU A 191 -8.44 9.79 21.67
CA GLU A 191 -7.29 9.63 22.57
C GLU A 191 -6.39 8.44 22.18
N THR A 192 -6.94 7.42 21.50
CA THR A 192 -6.17 6.31 20.91
C THR A 192 -5.56 6.73 19.58
N LEU A 193 -6.27 7.50 18.76
CA LEU A 193 -5.81 7.91 17.43
C LEU A 193 -4.68 8.94 17.47
N LYS A 194 -4.72 9.90 18.41
CA LYS A 194 -3.71 10.96 18.53
C LYS A 194 -2.27 10.45 18.64
N PRO A 195 -1.95 9.50 19.55
CA PRO A 195 -0.59 8.94 19.63
C PRO A 195 -0.14 8.22 18.35
N ILE A 196 -1.05 7.60 17.60
CA ILE A 196 -0.74 6.96 16.31
C ILE A 196 -0.29 8.04 15.30
N ILE A 197 -1.04 9.14 15.22
CA ILE A 197 -0.73 10.25 14.32
C ILE A 197 0.59 10.91 14.73
N GLU A 198 0.79 11.20 16.00
CA GLU A 198 2.02 11.83 16.54
C GLU A 198 3.26 10.97 16.23
N SER A 199 3.17 9.65 16.42
CA SER A 199 4.23 8.70 16.08
C SER A 199 4.55 8.73 14.59
N ALA A 200 3.53 8.71 13.71
CA ALA A 200 3.71 8.77 12.27
C ALA A 200 4.32 10.11 11.82
N GLU A 201 3.85 11.25 12.38
CA GLU A 201 4.41 12.57 12.10
C GLU A 201 5.88 12.70 12.52
N GLU A 202 6.25 12.14 13.70
CA GLU A 202 7.64 12.17 14.14
C GLU A 202 8.54 11.32 13.22
N ASN A 203 8.05 10.14 12.79
CA ASN A 203 8.77 9.30 11.84
C ASN A 203 8.94 10.00 10.48
N ILE A 204 7.94 10.74 10.00
CA ILE A 204 8.06 11.55 8.78
C ILE A 204 9.13 12.64 8.95
N ARG A 205 9.16 13.36 10.10
CA ARG A 205 10.19 14.36 10.37
C ARG A 205 11.60 13.75 10.41
N LYS A 206 11.75 12.55 11.00
CA LYS A 206 13.01 11.79 11.01
C LYS A 206 13.42 11.37 9.60
N ALA A 207 12.46 10.87 8.81
CA ALA A 207 12.70 10.45 7.43
C ALA A 207 13.28 11.60 6.57
N PHE A 208 12.72 12.80 6.67
CA PHE A 208 13.28 13.96 5.98
C PHE A 208 14.71 14.30 6.44
N ARG A 209 15.02 14.19 7.75
CA ARG A 209 16.37 14.42 8.28
C ARG A 209 17.38 13.36 7.79
N LEU A 210 16.92 12.12 7.63
CA LEU A 210 17.74 11.00 7.15
C LEU A 210 17.84 10.93 5.61
N GLY A 211 17.11 11.77 4.89
CA GLY A 211 17.11 11.76 3.42
C GLY A 211 16.36 10.56 2.81
N ILE A 212 15.44 9.94 3.55
CA ILE A 212 14.62 8.84 3.05
C ILE A 212 13.79 9.31 1.85
N LYS A 213 13.79 8.53 0.77
CA LYS A 213 12.92 8.79 -0.39
C LYS A 213 11.47 8.64 0.02
N THR A 214 10.70 9.73 -0.04
CA THR A 214 9.28 9.74 0.33
C THR A 214 8.41 10.22 -0.80
N ALA A 215 7.17 9.73 -0.86
CA ALA A 215 6.14 10.23 -1.76
C ALA A 215 4.83 10.43 -0.99
N PRO A 216 3.98 11.41 -1.40
CA PRO A 216 2.67 11.60 -0.79
C PRO A 216 1.73 10.46 -1.18
N GLY A 217 0.86 10.05 -0.24
CA GLY A 217 -0.20 9.09 -0.46
C GLY A 217 -1.42 9.42 0.38
N SER A 218 -2.61 9.29 -0.20
CA SER A 218 -3.88 9.56 0.48
C SER A 218 -4.56 8.28 0.99
N ASP A 219 -4.25 7.14 0.39
CA ASP A 219 -4.98 5.89 0.60
C ASP A 219 -6.51 6.08 0.49
N ALA A 220 -6.91 6.92 -0.49
CA ALA A 220 -8.30 7.26 -0.71
C ALA A 220 -9.11 6.03 -1.13
N GLY A 221 -10.26 5.82 -0.49
CA GLY A 221 -11.11 4.65 -0.70
C GLY A 221 -11.00 3.61 0.43
N ALA A 222 -10.12 3.82 1.41
CA ALA A 222 -10.01 2.97 2.59
C ALA A 222 -11.17 3.16 3.59
N TYR A 223 -12.11 4.10 3.36
CA TYR A 223 -13.21 4.47 4.27
C TYR A 223 -14.61 4.21 3.67
#